data_c12df088e144c09dd7dcbedfedf2d375
#
_entry.id   c12df088e144c09dd7dcbedfedf2d375
#
_cell.length_a   1.000
_cell.length_b   1.000
_cell.length_c   1.000
_cell.angle_alpha   90.00
_cell.angle_beta   90.00
_cell.angle_gamma   90.00
#
_symmetry.space_group_name_H-M   'P 1'
#
loop_
_entity.id
_entity.type
_entity.pdbx_description
1 polymer ?
#
loop_
_entity_poly.entity_id
_entity_poly.type
_entity_poly.pdbx_seq_one_letter_code
_entity_poly.pdbx_strand_id
1 'polypeptide(L)'
;MSDVPLAPAATSLPAAAETEVTRPYKIPESVLVVIHTDALDVLMLERADRPGFWQSVTGSKDALDEPLADTARREVFEETGIRVQDLGPEALVDWGLANVYEIYPVWRHRYAPGVTRNTEHVFGLTVPAGTAVALAPREHLNHRWLPWREAADLCFSPSNAEAILQLPAQRAKGSRS
;
A
#
# COMPACT_ATOMS: atom_id res chain seq x y z
N MET A 1 37.38 -33.81 62.71
CA MET A 1 36.51 -34.54 61.79
C MET A 1 35.21 -33.73 61.72
N SER A 2 35.10 -32.89 60.71
CA SER A 2 33.93 -32.02 60.49
C SER A 2 33.42 -32.29 59.09
N ASP A 3 32.30 -32.95 59.04
CA ASP A 3 31.53 -33.19 57.79
C ASP A 3 30.96 -31.87 57.27
N VAL A 4 31.29 -31.53 56.03
CA VAL A 4 30.66 -30.44 55.29
C VAL A 4 29.64 -31.05 54.33
N PRO A 5 28.35 -30.70 54.38
CA PRO A 5 27.36 -31.22 53.45
C PRO A 5 27.47 -30.49 52.10
N LEU A 6 27.50 -31.33 51.07
CA LEU A 6 27.48 -30.91 49.65
C LEU A 6 26.14 -30.28 49.28
N ALA A 7 26.17 -29.09 48.73
CA ALA A 7 24.96 -28.41 48.19
C ALA A 7 24.46 -29.10 46.91
N PRO A 8 23.14 -29.19 46.67
CA PRO A 8 22.60 -29.78 45.45
C PRO A 8 22.83 -28.86 44.23
N ALA A 9 23.20 -29.47 43.14
CA ALA A 9 23.37 -28.84 41.85
C ALA A 9 22.07 -28.18 41.34
N ALA A 10 22.14 -26.93 40.98
CA ALA A 10 21.05 -26.19 40.35
C ALA A 10 20.81 -26.77 38.94
N THR A 11 19.67 -27.43 38.76
CA THR A 11 19.16 -27.84 37.44
C THR A 11 18.71 -26.60 36.68
N SER A 12 19.48 -26.15 35.67
CA SER A 12 19.07 -25.10 34.76
C SER A 12 17.93 -25.61 33.89
N LEU A 13 16.77 -24.95 33.96
CA LEU A 13 15.65 -25.13 33.05
C LEU A 13 16.10 -24.71 31.64
N PRO A 14 15.70 -25.45 30.58
CA PRO A 14 15.96 -25.00 29.21
C PRO A 14 15.19 -23.73 28.96
N ALA A 15 15.88 -22.74 28.38
CA ALA A 15 15.27 -21.52 27.89
C ALA A 15 14.17 -21.89 26.89
N ALA A 16 12.96 -21.39 27.12
CA ALA A 16 11.87 -21.51 26.16
C ALA A 16 12.34 -20.89 24.85
N ALA A 17 12.35 -21.68 23.78
CA ALA A 17 12.58 -21.20 22.44
C ALA A 17 11.45 -20.19 22.13
N GLU A 18 11.78 -18.92 22.06
CA GLU A 18 10.90 -17.92 21.51
C GLU A 18 10.59 -18.32 20.07
N THR A 19 9.37 -18.74 19.83
CA THR A 19 8.86 -18.96 18.49
C THR A 19 8.85 -17.60 17.79
N GLU A 20 9.87 -17.38 16.98
CA GLU A 20 9.95 -16.24 16.08
C GLU A 20 8.72 -16.31 15.16
N VAL A 21 7.74 -15.45 15.40
CA VAL A 21 6.56 -15.32 14.54
C VAL A 21 7.07 -14.74 13.22
N THR A 22 7.45 -15.63 12.31
CA THR A 22 7.85 -15.25 10.96
C THR A 22 6.66 -14.59 10.28
N ARG A 23 6.75 -13.27 10.07
CA ARG A 23 5.74 -12.56 9.27
C ARG A 23 5.75 -13.16 7.86
N PRO A 24 4.59 -13.46 7.28
CA PRO A 24 4.54 -13.98 5.92
C PRO A 24 5.18 -12.98 4.96
N TYR A 25 5.88 -13.50 3.96
CA TYR A 25 6.46 -12.67 2.92
C TYR A 25 5.37 -11.92 2.14
N LYS A 26 5.69 -10.69 1.73
CA LYS A 26 4.83 -9.93 0.82
C LYS A 26 4.73 -10.63 -0.54
N ILE A 27 3.54 -10.62 -1.10
CA ILE A 27 3.28 -11.05 -2.48
C ILE A 27 3.79 -9.95 -3.41
N PRO A 28 4.59 -10.26 -4.44
CA PRO A 28 5.15 -9.28 -5.37
C PRO A 28 4.13 -8.87 -6.46
N GLU A 29 2.90 -8.68 -6.05
CA GLU A 29 1.79 -8.19 -6.85
C GLU A 29 1.02 -7.17 -6.01
N SER A 30 0.86 -5.96 -6.54
CA SER A 30 0.31 -4.83 -5.82
C SER A 30 -0.62 -4.01 -6.68
N VAL A 31 -1.33 -3.08 -6.03
CA VAL A 31 -2.16 -2.08 -6.68
C VAL A 31 -1.63 -0.68 -6.39
N LEU A 32 -1.88 0.22 -7.34
CA LEU A 32 -1.78 1.66 -7.20
C LEU A 32 -3.15 2.24 -7.54
N VAL A 33 -3.76 2.98 -6.60
CA VAL A 33 -5.10 3.54 -6.81
C VAL A 33 -5.01 5.06 -6.84
N VAL A 34 -5.26 5.63 -8.02
CA VAL A 34 -5.38 7.08 -8.21
C VAL A 34 -6.80 7.50 -7.81
N ILE A 35 -6.95 8.05 -6.61
CA ILE A 35 -8.23 8.59 -6.12
C ILE A 35 -8.39 10.01 -6.63
N HIS A 36 -9.49 10.29 -7.30
CA HIS A 36 -9.70 11.60 -7.93
C HIS A 36 -11.17 12.03 -7.94
N THR A 37 -11.39 13.33 -8.05
CA THR A 37 -12.71 13.93 -8.30
C THR A 37 -13.01 14.01 -9.79
N ASP A 38 -14.25 14.35 -10.16
CA ASP A 38 -14.62 14.66 -11.54
C ASP A 38 -13.89 15.88 -12.11
N ALA A 39 -13.46 16.81 -11.24
CA ALA A 39 -12.64 17.95 -11.61
C ALA A 39 -11.15 17.62 -11.82
N LEU A 40 -10.78 16.34 -11.69
CA LEU A 40 -9.41 15.83 -11.78
C LEU A 40 -8.48 16.32 -10.66
N ASP A 41 -9.03 16.66 -9.50
CA ASP A 41 -8.23 16.80 -8.28
C ASP A 41 -7.90 15.41 -7.75
N VAL A 42 -6.64 15.16 -7.47
CA VAL A 42 -6.09 13.86 -7.04
C VAL A 42 -5.74 13.91 -5.56
N LEU A 43 -6.13 12.86 -4.83
CA LEU A 43 -5.73 12.66 -3.45
C LEU A 43 -4.29 12.18 -3.37
N MET A 44 -3.46 12.94 -2.67
CA MET A 44 -2.08 12.60 -2.38
C MET A 44 -1.90 12.39 -0.88
N LEU A 45 -1.15 11.34 -0.52
CA LEU A 45 -0.87 10.92 0.86
C LEU A 45 0.62 11.08 1.17
N GLU A 46 0.94 11.71 2.29
CA GLU A 46 2.33 11.85 2.76
C GLU A 46 2.73 10.64 3.59
N ARG A 47 3.82 10.00 3.25
CA ARG A 47 4.32 8.80 3.93
C ARG A 47 4.83 9.10 5.34
N ALA A 48 4.43 8.29 6.33
CA ALA A 48 4.91 8.41 7.70
C ALA A 48 6.36 7.91 7.87
N ASP A 49 6.76 6.87 7.10
CA ASP A 49 8.12 6.33 7.15
C ASP A 49 9.15 7.20 6.39
N ARG A 50 8.67 8.15 5.56
CA ARG A 50 9.47 9.11 4.79
C ARG A 50 8.76 10.45 4.65
N PRO A 51 8.77 11.31 5.65
CA PRO A 51 8.15 12.64 5.56
C PRO A 51 8.63 13.43 4.35
N GLY A 52 7.71 14.12 3.67
CA GLY A 52 7.96 14.83 2.42
C GLY A 52 7.81 13.98 1.14
N PHE A 53 7.64 12.65 1.26
CA PHE A 53 7.36 11.77 0.12
C PHE A 53 5.85 11.57 -0.02
N TRP A 54 5.32 11.94 -1.18
CA TRP A 54 3.89 11.90 -1.48
C TRP A 54 3.57 10.84 -2.53
N GLN A 55 2.45 10.18 -2.37
CA GLN A 55 2.01 9.09 -3.24
C GLN A 55 0.49 8.94 -3.27
N SER A 56 -0.03 8.20 -4.25
CA SER A 56 -1.38 7.64 -4.25
C SER A 56 -1.48 6.46 -3.27
N VAL A 57 -2.68 5.90 -3.07
CA VAL A 57 -2.86 4.65 -2.31
C VAL A 57 -2.11 3.51 -3.00
N THR A 58 -1.37 2.72 -2.23
CA THR A 58 -0.66 1.54 -2.74
C THR A 58 -0.68 0.40 -1.73
N GLY A 59 -0.83 -0.83 -2.21
CA GLY A 59 -0.72 -1.98 -1.35
C GLY A 59 -0.58 -3.30 -2.09
N SER A 60 -0.08 -4.31 -1.39
CA SER A 60 0.14 -5.66 -1.94
C SER A 60 -1.06 -6.55 -1.65
N LYS A 61 -1.24 -7.60 -2.45
CA LYS A 61 -2.19 -8.67 -2.15
C LYS A 61 -1.84 -9.32 -0.80
N ASP A 62 -2.86 -9.69 -0.05
CA ASP A 62 -2.73 -10.44 1.21
C ASP A 62 -2.73 -11.96 0.97
N ALA A 63 -3.36 -12.41 -0.13
CA ALA A 63 -3.41 -13.80 -0.57
C ALA A 63 -3.18 -13.91 -2.07
N LEU A 64 -2.58 -15.02 -2.54
CA LEU A 64 -2.29 -15.22 -3.96
C LEU A 64 -3.53 -15.20 -4.85
N ASP A 65 -4.65 -15.67 -4.32
CA ASP A 65 -5.95 -15.71 -4.99
C ASP A 65 -6.84 -14.49 -4.74
N GLU A 66 -6.36 -13.48 -3.96
CA GLU A 66 -7.08 -12.22 -3.75
C GLU A 66 -7.26 -11.49 -5.10
N PRO A 67 -8.49 -11.16 -5.53
CA PRO A 67 -8.69 -10.34 -6.71
C PRO A 67 -8.09 -8.95 -6.56
N LEU A 68 -7.44 -8.42 -7.58
CA LEU A 68 -6.80 -7.09 -7.55
C LEU A 68 -7.79 -5.96 -7.19
N ALA A 69 -9.04 -6.06 -7.65
CA ALA A 69 -10.07 -5.09 -7.30
C ALA A 69 -10.42 -5.13 -5.80
N ASP A 70 -10.32 -6.30 -5.15
CA ASP A 70 -10.55 -6.42 -3.71
C ASP A 70 -9.36 -5.91 -2.93
N THR A 71 -8.12 -6.19 -3.39
CA THR A 71 -6.90 -5.53 -2.89
C THR A 71 -7.04 -4.01 -2.94
N ALA A 72 -7.47 -3.46 -4.10
CA ALA A 72 -7.66 -2.01 -4.25
C ALA A 72 -8.70 -1.44 -3.28
N ARG A 73 -9.84 -2.11 -3.09
CA ARG A 73 -10.88 -1.69 -2.14
C ARG A 73 -10.39 -1.72 -0.70
N ARG A 74 -9.67 -2.77 -0.32
CA ARG A 74 -9.11 -2.95 1.01
C ARG A 74 -8.09 -1.85 1.31
N GLU A 75 -7.11 -1.65 0.45
CA GLU A 75 -6.05 -0.65 0.65
C GLU A 75 -6.62 0.78 0.69
N VAL A 76 -7.56 1.12 -0.19
CA VAL A 76 -8.26 2.41 -0.14
C VAL A 76 -8.92 2.63 1.21
N PHE A 77 -9.64 1.62 1.74
CA PHE A 77 -10.29 1.73 3.03
C PHE A 77 -9.28 1.83 4.19
N GLU A 78 -8.23 1.01 4.18
CA GLU A 78 -7.21 0.98 5.24
C GLU A 78 -6.44 2.28 5.32
N GLU A 79 -6.03 2.86 4.18
CA GLU A 79 -5.22 4.07 4.15
C GLU A 79 -6.04 5.38 4.27
N THR A 80 -7.30 5.39 3.82
CA THR A 80 -8.09 6.63 3.69
C THR A 80 -9.45 6.62 4.38
N GLY A 81 -9.93 5.47 4.84
CA GLY A 81 -11.28 5.31 5.39
C GLY A 81 -12.40 5.38 4.35
N ILE A 82 -12.10 5.57 3.07
CA ILE A 82 -13.09 5.66 2.00
C ILE A 82 -13.65 4.26 1.71
N ARG A 83 -14.98 4.11 1.78
CA ARG A 83 -15.68 2.87 1.46
C ARG A 83 -16.07 2.86 -0.02
N VAL A 84 -15.32 2.15 -0.83
CA VAL A 84 -15.52 2.07 -2.29
C VAL A 84 -16.92 1.54 -2.64
N GLN A 85 -17.44 0.58 -1.86
CA GLN A 85 -18.78 0.00 -2.07
C GLN A 85 -19.91 1.03 -1.94
N ASP A 86 -19.72 2.13 -1.23
CA ASP A 86 -20.73 3.17 -1.04
C ASP A 86 -20.78 4.17 -2.21
N LEU A 87 -19.79 4.10 -3.12
CA LEU A 87 -19.65 5.02 -4.27
C LEU A 87 -20.31 4.50 -5.56
N GLY A 88 -20.79 3.27 -5.55
CA GLY A 88 -21.38 2.62 -6.72
C GLY A 88 -20.38 1.77 -7.52
N PRO A 89 -20.89 0.90 -8.42
CA PRO A 89 -20.08 -0.12 -9.09
C PRO A 89 -19.05 0.45 -10.07
N GLU A 90 -19.32 1.61 -10.64
CA GLU A 90 -18.47 2.25 -11.66
C GLU A 90 -17.39 3.18 -11.06
N ALA A 91 -17.36 3.33 -9.73
CA ALA A 91 -16.43 4.27 -9.08
C ALA A 91 -14.97 3.79 -9.16
N LEU A 92 -14.74 2.48 -8.98
CA LEU A 92 -13.40 1.87 -9.06
C LEU A 92 -13.24 1.19 -10.42
N VAL A 93 -12.27 1.64 -11.19
CA VAL A 93 -12.01 1.16 -12.56
C VAL A 93 -10.57 0.65 -12.66
N ASP A 94 -10.40 -0.58 -13.14
CA ASP A 94 -9.10 -1.07 -13.57
C ASP A 94 -8.72 -0.40 -14.90
N TRP A 95 -7.58 0.29 -14.92
CA TRP A 95 -7.13 0.98 -16.13
C TRP A 95 -6.47 0.06 -17.15
N GLY A 96 -6.27 -1.22 -16.80
CA GLY A 96 -5.56 -2.18 -17.64
C GLY A 96 -4.08 -1.83 -17.82
N LEU A 97 -3.51 -1.07 -16.89
CA LEU A 97 -2.11 -0.68 -16.85
C LEU A 97 -1.39 -1.43 -15.74
N ALA A 98 -0.18 -1.88 -16.02
CA ALA A 98 0.68 -2.49 -15.01
C ALA A 98 2.14 -2.03 -15.18
N ASN A 99 2.78 -1.73 -14.05
CA ASN A 99 4.18 -1.38 -13.98
C ASN A 99 4.96 -2.55 -13.35
N VAL A 100 6.00 -3.00 -14.02
CA VAL A 100 6.95 -3.97 -13.45
C VAL A 100 8.22 -3.22 -13.08
N TYR A 101 8.55 -3.20 -11.80
CA TYR A 101 9.74 -2.51 -11.32
C TYR A 101 10.56 -3.37 -10.36
N GLU A 102 11.84 -3.06 -10.26
CA GLU A 102 12.71 -3.70 -9.28
C GLU A 102 12.42 -3.19 -7.88
N ILE A 103 12.23 -4.13 -6.95
CA ILE A 103 12.08 -3.84 -5.53
C ILE A 103 13.41 -3.26 -5.02
N TYR A 104 13.34 -2.09 -4.40
CA TYR A 104 14.52 -1.46 -3.81
C TYR A 104 15.23 -2.42 -2.84
N PRO A 105 16.56 -2.53 -2.89
CA PRO A 105 17.33 -3.48 -2.07
C PRO A 105 16.98 -3.43 -0.57
N VAL A 106 16.72 -2.23 -0.04
CA VAL A 106 16.34 -1.99 1.35
C VAL A 106 15.01 -2.67 1.75
N TRP A 107 14.12 -2.96 0.80
CA TRP A 107 12.82 -3.59 1.05
C TRP A 107 12.74 -5.05 0.64
N ARG A 108 13.77 -5.61 -0.03
CA ARG A 108 13.76 -7.00 -0.51
C ARG A 108 13.61 -8.03 0.61
N HIS A 109 14.06 -7.69 1.84
CA HIS A 109 13.88 -8.56 3.01
C HIS A 109 12.40 -8.83 3.37
N ARG A 110 11.46 -8.05 2.84
CA ARG A 110 10.01 -8.23 3.04
C ARG A 110 9.39 -9.27 2.11
N TYR A 111 10.14 -9.75 1.12
CA TYR A 111 9.70 -10.69 0.09
C TYR A 111 10.47 -12.01 0.21
N ALA A 112 9.95 -13.06 -0.41
CA ALA A 112 10.61 -14.36 -0.43
C ALA A 112 12.01 -14.26 -1.09
N PRO A 113 12.98 -15.09 -0.66
CA PRO A 113 14.31 -15.13 -1.24
C PRO A 113 14.26 -15.27 -2.77
N GLY A 114 15.03 -14.43 -3.50
CA GLY A 114 15.06 -14.43 -4.95
C GLY A 114 14.01 -13.56 -5.63
N VAL A 115 13.03 -13.04 -4.89
CA VAL A 115 12.05 -12.07 -5.43
C VAL A 115 12.70 -10.69 -5.52
N THR A 116 12.84 -10.18 -6.75
CA THR A 116 13.48 -8.88 -7.02
C THR A 116 12.56 -7.88 -7.69
N ARG A 117 11.41 -8.32 -8.23
CA ARG A 117 10.48 -7.47 -8.99
C ARG A 117 9.09 -7.54 -8.40
N ASN A 118 8.36 -6.43 -8.51
CA ASN A 118 6.96 -6.30 -8.19
C ASN A 118 6.17 -5.89 -9.44
N THR A 119 4.96 -6.44 -9.59
CA THR A 119 3.99 -5.99 -10.60
C THR A 119 2.93 -5.14 -9.90
N GLU A 120 2.80 -3.89 -10.31
CA GLU A 120 1.86 -2.93 -9.76
C GLU A 120 0.76 -2.61 -10.78
N HIS A 121 -0.48 -2.97 -10.46
CA HIS A 121 -1.66 -2.75 -11.31
C HIS A 121 -2.31 -1.42 -10.95
N VAL A 122 -2.72 -0.65 -11.96
CA VAL A 122 -3.22 0.72 -11.77
C VAL A 122 -4.73 0.77 -11.84
N PHE A 123 -5.33 1.35 -10.81
CA PHE A 123 -6.77 1.61 -10.71
C PHE A 123 -7.03 3.11 -10.59
N GLY A 124 -8.18 3.55 -11.07
CA GLY A 124 -8.75 4.86 -10.78
C GLY A 124 -9.96 4.74 -9.88
N LEU A 125 -10.07 5.59 -8.88
CA LEU A 125 -11.26 5.70 -8.03
C LEU A 125 -11.83 7.10 -8.13
N THR A 126 -13.05 7.21 -8.68
CA THR A 126 -13.77 8.49 -8.72
C THR A 126 -14.55 8.69 -7.43
N VAL A 127 -14.37 9.83 -6.79
CA VAL A 127 -15.08 10.21 -5.57
C VAL A 127 -15.71 11.60 -5.70
N PRO A 128 -16.81 11.90 -4.97
CA PRO A 128 -17.35 13.25 -4.89
C PRO A 128 -16.33 14.26 -4.35
N ALA A 129 -16.39 15.50 -4.82
CA ALA A 129 -15.61 16.58 -4.23
C ALA A 129 -15.97 16.75 -2.73
N GLY A 130 -14.96 16.97 -1.90
CA GLY A 130 -15.14 17.08 -0.45
C GLY A 130 -15.29 15.75 0.29
N THR A 131 -15.01 14.62 -0.37
CA THR A 131 -14.95 13.31 0.30
C THR A 131 -14.01 13.36 1.50
N ALA A 132 -14.52 12.96 2.67
CA ALA A 132 -13.75 12.93 3.91
C ALA A 132 -12.67 11.83 3.83
N VAL A 133 -11.48 12.16 4.33
CA VAL A 133 -10.32 11.25 4.40
C VAL A 133 -9.94 11.05 5.86
N ALA A 134 -9.88 9.80 6.30
CA ALA A 134 -9.42 9.38 7.62
C ALA A 134 -8.13 8.56 7.43
N LEU A 135 -6.99 9.20 7.64
CA LEU A 135 -5.68 8.58 7.43
C LEU A 135 -5.38 7.46 8.43
N ALA A 136 -4.68 6.42 7.97
CA ALA A 136 -4.03 5.45 8.83
C ALA A 136 -2.80 6.09 9.50
N PRO A 137 -2.81 6.36 10.84
CA PRO A 137 -1.80 7.24 11.46
C PRO A 137 -0.38 6.70 11.44
N ARG A 138 -0.20 5.38 11.24
CA ARG A 138 1.12 4.75 11.15
C ARG A 138 1.70 4.73 9.74
N GLU A 139 0.87 5.02 8.74
CA GLU A 139 1.24 4.91 7.33
C GLU A 139 1.33 6.28 6.68
N HIS A 140 0.45 7.21 7.07
CA HIS A 140 0.37 8.53 6.46
C HIS A 140 0.29 9.63 7.50
N LEU A 141 1.00 10.75 7.24
CA LEU A 141 1.03 11.94 8.09
C LEU A 141 -0.03 12.95 7.70
N ASN A 142 -0.17 13.19 6.40
CA ASN A 142 -1.04 14.23 5.84
C ASN A 142 -1.67 13.76 4.54
N HIS A 143 -2.69 14.48 4.10
CA HIS A 143 -3.24 14.34 2.76
C HIS A 143 -3.47 15.71 2.10
N ARG A 144 -3.48 15.71 0.76
CA ARG A 144 -3.81 16.90 -0.06
C ARG A 144 -4.64 16.49 -1.26
N TRP A 145 -5.58 17.35 -1.63
CA TRP A 145 -6.23 17.30 -2.91
C TRP A 145 -5.56 18.32 -3.82
N LEU A 146 -5.02 17.89 -4.95
CA LEU A 146 -4.26 18.70 -5.88
C LEU A 146 -4.74 18.47 -7.31
N PRO A 147 -4.75 19.51 -8.17
CA PRO A 147 -4.91 19.33 -9.61
C PRO A 147 -3.94 18.23 -10.11
N TRP A 148 -4.39 17.36 -10.99
CA TRP A 148 -3.66 16.17 -11.40
C TRP A 148 -2.21 16.42 -11.86
N ARG A 149 -1.91 17.56 -12.48
CA ARG A 149 -0.53 17.90 -12.86
C ARG A 149 0.34 18.21 -11.65
N GLU A 150 -0.16 18.99 -10.72
CA GLU A 150 0.55 19.29 -9.46
C GLU A 150 0.73 18.04 -8.62
N ALA A 151 -0.28 17.14 -8.60
CA ALA A 151 -0.19 15.84 -7.93
C ALA A 151 0.90 14.97 -8.56
N ALA A 152 1.00 14.91 -9.90
CA ALA A 152 2.05 14.17 -10.60
C ALA A 152 3.45 14.73 -10.29
N ASP A 153 3.59 16.07 -10.28
CA ASP A 153 4.87 16.73 -9.97
C ASP A 153 5.31 16.49 -8.51
N LEU A 154 4.34 16.29 -7.60
CA LEU A 154 4.62 16.06 -6.18
C LEU A 154 5.02 14.60 -5.88
N CYS A 155 4.69 13.64 -6.76
CA CYS A 155 4.97 12.22 -6.55
C CYS A 155 6.47 11.94 -6.40
N PHE A 156 6.82 11.13 -5.40
CA PHE A 156 8.20 10.63 -5.27
C PHE A 156 8.50 9.49 -6.26
N SER A 157 7.48 8.72 -6.66
CA SER A 157 7.61 7.56 -7.55
C SER A 157 7.28 7.93 -9.00
N PRO A 158 8.19 7.66 -9.97
CA PRO A 158 7.91 7.90 -11.38
C PRO A 158 6.70 7.13 -11.92
N SER A 159 6.49 5.89 -11.49
CA SER A 159 5.33 5.09 -11.92
C SER A 159 4.01 5.68 -11.45
N ASN A 160 3.98 6.22 -10.24
CA ASN A 160 2.80 6.90 -9.72
C ASN A 160 2.55 8.23 -10.44
N ALA A 161 3.59 9.04 -10.69
CA ALA A 161 3.47 10.27 -11.48
C ALA A 161 2.93 9.98 -12.88
N GLU A 162 3.44 8.96 -13.56
CA GLU A 162 2.99 8.53 -14.88
C GLU A 162 1.52 8.08 -14.85
N ALA A 163 1.11 7.30 -13.85
CA ALA A 163 -0.28 6.90 -13.68
C ALA A 163 -1.21 8.12 -13.55
N ILE A 164 -0.85 9.11 -12.74
CA ILE A 164 -1.64 10.34 -12.59
C ILE A 164 -1.71 11.11 -13.90
N LEU A 165 -0.63 11.18 -14.68
CA LEU A 165 -0.62 11.84 -15.99
C LEU A 165 -1.55 11.16 -17.02
N GLN A 166 -1.86 9.87 -16.84
CA GLN A 166 -2.85 9.15 -17.66
C GLN A 166 -4.30 9.45 -17.30
N LEU A 167 -4.58 10.05 -16.13
CA LEU A 167 -5.93 10.26 -15.61
C LEU A 167 -6.90 10.91 -16.62
N PRO A 168 -6.57 12.02 -17.33
CA PRO A 168 -7.51 12.60 -18.28
C PRO A 168 -7.89 11.66 -19.43
N ALA A 169 -6.92 10.89 -19.92
CA ALA A 169 -7.16 9.91 -20.99
C ALA A 169 -8.02 8.73 -20.52
N GLN A 170 -7.83 8.25 -19.32
CA GLN A 170 -8.63 7.17 -18.74
C GLN A 170 -10.09 7.63 -18.50
N ARG A 171 -10.29 8.84 -17.99
CA ARG A 171 -11.64 9.44 -17.84
C ARG A 171 -12.38 9.55 -19.17
N ALA A 172 -11.68 9.97 -20.24
CA ALA A 172 -12.27 10.09 -21.57
C ALA A 172 -12.70 8.72 -22.16
N LYS A 173 -12.04 7.63 -21.81
CA LYS A 173 -12.44 6.26 -22.20
C LYS A 173 -13.72 5.82 -21.48
N GLY A 174 -13.81 6.02 -20.16
CA GLY A 174 -14.97 5.64 -19.36
C GLY A 174 -16.25 6.38 -19.74
N SER A 175 -16.15 7.60 -20.30
CA SER A 175 -17.31 8.39 -20.73
C SER A 175 -17.88 7.94 -22.10
N ARG A 176 -17.27 6.98 -22.77
CA ARG A 176 -17.67 6.49 -24.11
C ARG A 176 -18.31 5.10 -24.10
N SER A 177 -18.41 4.48 -22.93
CA SER A 177 -19.02 3.17 -22.70
C SER A 177 -20.42 3.33 -22.12
#